data_e439aa0d93bf26b5f0fa6e4056df96df
#
_entry.id   e439aa0d93bf26b5f0fa6e4056df96df
#
_cell.length_a   1.000
_cell.length_b   1.000
_cell.length_c   1.000
_cell.angle_alpha   90.00
_cell.angle_beta   90.00
_cell.angle_gamma   90.00
#
_symmetry.space_group_name_H-M   'P 1'
#
loop_
_entity.id
_entity.type
_entity.pdbx_description
1 polymer ?
#
loop_
_entity_poly.entity_id
_entity_poly.type
_entity_poly.pdbx_seq_one_letter_code
_entity_poly.pdbx_strand_id
1 'polypeptide(L)'
;MIGNPPYLGYSRQDEDQKEDMKIVFSRINNYKKLDYIACWFYKATEYIENKNAKYAFVTTNSITQGEQVALLWPLILNKGQEIDFAHQSFKWTNNAKGNAGVAVVIIGIRNIDSSDKFLYNQNLKQSVKNISPYLTNTSNVYVSPRTNPLS
;
A
#
# COMPACT_ATOMS: atom_id res chain seq x y z
N MET A 1 -8.06 -4.12 12.18
CA MET A 1 -6.76 -3.55 12.62
C MET A 1 -6.59 -2.18 11.97
N ILE A 2 -6.16 -1.18 12.72
CA ILE A 2 -5.93 0.18 12.20
C ILE A 2 -4.56 0.65 12.72
N GLY A 3 -3.78 1.37 11.92
CA GLY A 3 -2.48 1.85 12.35
C GLY A 3 -1.85 2.90 11.45
N ASN A 4 -0.80 3.52 11.97
CA ASN A 4 0.14 4.37 11.25
C ASN A 4 1.55 3.77 11.42
N PRO A 5 1.85 2.67 10.70
CA PRO A 5 3.14 2.01 10.82
C PRO A 5 4.27 2.88 10.26
N PRO A 6 5.51 2.64 10.67
CA PRO A 6 6.64 3.35 10.12
C PRO A 6 6.81 3.04 8.62
N TYR A 7 7.08 4.07 7.85
CA TYR A 7 7.39 4.01 6.43
C TYR A 7 8.79 4.60 6.18
N LEU A 8 9.58 3.93 5.36
CA LEU A 8 10.90 4.38 4.98
C LEU A 8 11.32 3.73 3.66
N GLY A 9 11.65 4.57 2.68
CA GLY A 9 12.12 4.09 1.38
C GLY A 9 13.37 3.22 1.51
N TYR A 10 13.50 2.19 0.70
CA TYR A 10 14.51 1.14 0.79
C TYR A 10 15.96 1.65 0.91
N SER A 11 16.28 2.76 0.26
CA SER A 11 17.63 3.35 0.28
C SER A 11 18.02 3.99 1.62
N ARG A 12 17.05 4.20 2.51
CA ARG A 12 17.23 4.83 3.82
C ARG A 12 17.08 3.86 4.98
N GLN A 13 16.70 2.60 4.71
CA GLN A 13 16.55 1.58 5.75
C GLN A 13 17.91 1.25 6.37
N ASP A 14 17.94 1.18 7.69
CA ASP A 14 19.09 0.70 8.45
C ASP A 14 19.22 -0.84 8.41
N GLU A 15 20.23 -1.39 9.08
CA GLU A 15 20.49 -2.83 9.04
C GLU A 15 19.39 -3.64 9.75
N ASP A 16 18.84 -3.13 10.85
CA ASP A 16 17.76 -3.80 11.59
C ASP A 16 16.48 -3.87 10.74
N GLN A 17 16.13 -2.77 10.09
CA GLN A 17 15.00 -2.71 9.16
C GLN A 17 15.18 -3.62 7.95
N LYS A 18 16.38 -3.72 7.40
CA LYS A 18 16.68 -4.66 6.31
C LYS A 18 16.59 -6.12 6.77
N GLU A 19 16.99 -6.43 8.00
CA GLU A 19 16.83 -7.78 8.56
C GLU A 19 15.35 -8.11 8.78
N ASP A 20 14.54 -7.17 9.28
CA ASP A 20 13.09 -7.33 9.37
C ASP A 20 12.47 -7.62 7.99
N MET A 21 12.87 -6.86 6.97
CA MET A 21 12.41 -7.09 5.59
C MET A 21 12.78 -8.50 5.10
N LYS A 22 13.98 -8.96 5.39
CA LYS A 22 14.44 -10.30 5.02
C LYS A 22 13.65 -11.40 5.74
N ILE A 23 13.34 -11.23 7.01
CA ILE A 23 12.54 -12.17 7.79
C ILE A 23 11.11 -12.23 7.24
N VAL A 24 10.47 -11.08 7.07
CA VAL A 24 9.07 -10.99 6.61
C VAL A 24 8.91 -11.53 5.18
N PHE A 25 9.83 -11.19 4.30
CA PHE A 25 9.78 -11.56 2.88
C PHE A 25 10.70 -12.74 2.50
N SER A 26 11.03 -13.62 3.46
CA SER A 26 11.98 -14.73 3.26
C SER A 26 11.64 -15.66 2.08
N ARG A 27 10.36 -15.71 1.68
CA ARG A 27 9.87 -16.53 0.56
C ARG A 27 9.52 -15.71 -0.69
N ILE A 28 9.80 -14.42 -0.68
CA ILE A 28 9.43 -13.50 -1.75
C ILE A 28 10.69 -12.97 -2.42
N ASN A 29 10.75 -13.06 -3.75
CA ASN A 29 11.82 -12.46 -4.52
C ASN A 29 11.56 -10.95 -4.72
N ASN A 30 12.64 -10.19 -4.97
CA ASN A 30 12.59 -8.77 -5.31
C ASN A 30 12.04 -7.82 -4.24
N TYR A 31 11.95 -8.25 -2.97
CA TYR A 31 11.42 -7.41 -1.87
C TYR A 31 12.35 -6.26 -1.46
N LYS A 32 13.66 -6.34 -1.80
CA LYS A 32 14.68 -5.40 -1.31
C LYS A 32 14.46 -3.93 -1.70
N LYS A 33 13.62 -3.69 -2.71
CA LYS A 33 13.24 -2.34 -3.14
C LYS A 33 11.95 -1.84 -2.51
N LEU A 34 11.28 -2.65 -1.71
CA LEU A 34 10.04 -2.26 -1.05
C LEU A 34 10.29 -1.23 0.05
N ASP A 35 9.34 -0.31 0.22
CA ASP A 35 9.27 0.55 1.39
C ASP A 35 9.08 -0.30 2.65
N TYR A 36 9.64 0.12 3.77
CA TYR A 36 9.59 -0.62 5.04
C TYR A 36 8.17 -0.91 5.51
N ILE A 37 7.22 -0.02 5.23
CA ILE A 37 5.80 -0.24 5.56
C ILE A 37 5.21 -1.48 4.88
N ALA A 38 5.81 -1.97 3.81
CA ALA A 38 5.37 -3.19 3.13
C ALA A 38 5.34 -4.40 4.07
N CYS A 39 6.19 -4.45 5.09
CA CYS A 39 6.15 -5.48 6.14
C CYS A 39 4.78 -5.54 6.82
N TRP A 40 4.21 -4.40 7.19
CA TRP A 40 2.90 -4.33 7.86
C TRP A 40 1.77 -4.73 6.93
N PHE A 41 1.79 -4.25 5.68
CA PHE A 41 0.80 -4.65 4.68
C PHE A 41 0.84 -6.16 4.45
N TYR A 42 2.01 -6.74 4.27
CA TYR A 42 2.15 -8.17 4.02
C TYR A 42 1.72 -9.01 5.25
N LYS A 43 2.17 -8.66 6.44
CA LYS A 43 1.78 -9.34 7.68
C LYS A 43 0.29 -9.20 7.99
N ALA A 44 -0.30 -8.03 7.76
CA ALA A 44 -1.74 -7.83 7.95
C ALA A 44 -2.55 -8.62 6.91
N THR A 45 -2.07 -8.72 5.67
CA THR A 45 -2.64 -9.57 4.62
C THR A 45 -2.67 -11.03 5.05
N GLU A 46 -1.56 -11.57 5.56
CA GLU A 46 -1.52 -12.93 6.11
C GLU A 46 -2.47 -13.09 7.30
N TYR A 47 -2.52 -12.09 8.17
CA TYR A 47 -3.35 -12.13 9.38
C TYR A 47 -4.84 -12.21 9.08
N ILE A 48 -5.37 -11.47 8.08
CA ILE A 48 -6.80 -11.45 7.73
C ILE A 48 -7.20 -12.56 6.75
N GLU A 49 -6.24 -13.30 6.18
CA GLU A 49 -6.51 -14.35 5.20
C GLU A 49 -7.50 -15.38 5.79
N ASN A 50 -8.60 -15.64 5.06
CA ASN A 50 -9.70 -16.53 5.46
C ASN A 50 -10.41 -16.15 6.78
N LYS A 51 -10.33 -14.92 7.21
CA LYS A 51 -11.00 -14.41 8.42
C LYS A 51 -11.96 -13.27 8.06
N ASN A 52 -13.02 -13.14 8.85
CA ASN A 52 -13.88 -11.95 8.77
C ASN A 52 -13.19 -10.76 9.46
N ALA A 53 -12.15 -10.25 8.85
CA ALA A 53 -11.33 -9.18 9.38
C ALA A 53 -10.88 -8.22 8.27
N LYS A 54 -10.58 -6.99 8.65
CA LYS A 54 -10.08 -5.93 7.76
C LYS A 54 -8.91 -5.23 8.44
N TYR A 55 -8.08 -4.58 7.64
CA TYR A 55 -7.07 -3.66 8.15
C TYR A 55 -7.03 -2.36 7.36
N ALA A 56 -6.54 -1.29 7.97
CA ALA A 56 -6.32 -0.01 7.32
C ALA A 56 -5.07 0.67 7.88
N PHE A 57 -4.24 1.19 6.99
CA PHE A 57 -3.02 1.89 7.36
C PHE A 57 -2.92 3.26 6.71
N VAL A 58 -2.34 4.20 7.45
CA VAL A 58 -1.80 5.45 6.92
C VAL A 58 -0.40 5.15 6.39
N THR A 59 -0.11 5.62 5.19
CA THR A 59 1.19 5.43 4.54
C THR A 59 1.52 6.60 3.63
N THR A 60 2.78 6.72 3.22
CA THR A 60 3.12 7.63 2.12
C THR A 60 2.49 7.13 0.82
N ASN A 61 2.29 8.04 -0.12
CA ASN A 61 1.76 7.69 -1.44
C ASN A 61 2.73 6.83 -2.29
N SER A 62 3.96 6.61 -1.81
CA SER A 62 4.98 5.81 -2.52
C SER A 62 4.50 4.41 -2.90
N ILE A 63 3.76 3.72 -2.00
CA ILE A 63 3.28 2.36 -2.26
C ILE A 63 2.19 2.28 -3.35
N THR A 64 1.66 3.42 -3.75
CA THR A 64 0.67 3.54 -4.84
C THR A 64 1.29 4.04 -6.15
N GLN A 65 2.61 4.05 -6.25
CA GLN A 65 3.35 4.60 -7.38
C GLN A 65 4.53 3.72 -7.79
N GLY A 66 4.92 3.83 -9.05
CA GLY A 66 6.14 3.26 -9.60
C GLY A 66 6.33 1.76 -9.32
N GLU A 67 7.56 1.36 -9.04
CA GLU A 67 7.94 -0.04 -8.78
C GLU A 67 7.23 -0.64 -7.56
N GLN A 68 6.88 0.18 -6.56
CA GLN A 68 6.19 -0.29 -5.35
C GLN A 68 4.87 -0.99 -5.70
N VAL A 69 4.14 -0.47 -6.70
CA VAL A 69 2.88 -1.07 -7.15
C VAL A 69 3.10 -2.49 -7.67
N ALA A 70 4.07 -2.68 -8.55
CA ALA A 70 4.34 -3.99 -9.14
C ALA A 70 4.92 -5.00 -8.15
N LEU A 71 5.61 -4.55 -7.10
CA LEU A 71 6.26 -5.41 -6.12
C LEU A 71 5.34 -5.80 -4.95
N LEU A 72 4.56 -4.84 -4.43
CA LEU A 72 3.74 -5.06 -3.22
C LEU A 72 2.35 -5.62 -3.54
N TRP A 73 1.64 -5.00 -4.47
CA TRP A 73 0.21 -5.25 -4.63
C TRP A 73 -0.15 -6.67 -5.11
N PRO A 74 0.63 -7.33 -5.97
CA PRO A 74 0.38 -8.74 -6.29
C PRO A 74 0.41 -9.64 -5.05
N LEU A 75 1.24 -9.35 -4.05
CA LEU A 75 1.35 -10.12 -2.81
C LEU A 75 0.07 -10.03 -1.97
N ILE A 76 -0.69 -8.97 -2.11
CA ILE A 76 -1.96 -8.72 -1.41
C ILE A 76 -3.14 -9.26 -2.21
N LEU A 77 -3.27 -8.79 -3.46
CA LEU A 77 -4.46 -9.05 -4.27
C LEU A 77 -4.55 -10.51 -4.70
N ASN A 78 -3.43 -11.21 -4.94
CA ASN A 78 -3.42 -12.64 -5.27
C ASN A 78 -3.84 -13.55 -4.09
N LYS A 79 -3.95 -13.01 -2.88
CA LYS A 79 -4.52 -13.72 -1.72
C LYS A 79 -6.03 -13.59 -1.59
N GLY A 80 -6.72 -13.13 -2.64
CA GLY A 80 -8.16 -12.93 -2.62
C GLY A 80 -8.58 -11.73 -1.76
N GLN A 81 -7.73 -10.71 -1.71
CA GLN A 81 -8.01 -9.47 -0.99
C GLN A 81 -8.19 -8.30 -1.97
N GLU A 82 -8.81 -7.25 -1.51
CA GLU A 82 -9.13 -6.07 -2.30
C GLU A 82 -9.03 -4.80 -1.45
N ILE A 83 -8.88 -3.66 -2.11
CA ILE A 83 -9.00 -2.37 -1.44
C ILE A 83 -10.48 -2.10 -1.17
N ASP A 84 -10.83 -2.03 0.12
CA ASP A 84 -12.17 -1.75 0.61
C ASP A 84 -12.51 -0.26 0.49
N PHE A 85 -11.60 0.58 0.96
CA PHE A 85 -11.66 2.02 0.80
C PHE A 85 -10.26 2.64 0.71
N ALA A 86 -10.19 3.83 0.13
CA ALA A 86 -8.96 4.61 0.16
C ALA A 86 -9.24 6.11 0.24
N HIS A 87 -8.43 6.81 1.04
CA HIS A 87 -8.27 8.25 0.95
C HIS A 87 -7.11 8.54 0.03
N GLN A 88 -7.40 9.21 -1.09
CA GLN A 88 -6.38 9.65 -2.04
C GLN A 88 -5.44 10.66 -1.39
N SER A 89 -4.28 10.87 -2.00
CA SER A 89 -3.18 11.65 -1.42
C SER A 89 -3.60 13.01 -0.86
N PHE A 90 -3.25 13.25 0.39
CA PHE A 90 -3.41 14.54 1.07
C PHE A 90 -2.15 14.89 1.88
N LYS A 91 -1.97 16.17 2.18
CA LYS A 91 -0.84 16.61 2.99
C LYS A 91 -1.10 16.35 4.46
N TRP A 92 -0.24 15.55 5.07
CA TRP A 92 -0.19 15.39 6.53
C TRP A 92 0.64 16.52 7.11
N THR A 93 -0.01 17.50 7.74
CA THR A 93 0.68 18.60 8.43
C THR A 93 0.68 18.35 9.92
N ASN A 94 1.87 18.22 10.51
CA ASN A 94 2.03 18.33 11.94
C ASN A 94 2.15 19.83 12.30
N ASN A 95 1.57 20.24 13.43
CA ASN A 95 1.73 21.60 13.98
C ASN A 95 3.17 21.94 14.41
N ALA A 96 4.16 21.10 14.14
CA ALA A 96 5.56 21.35 14.41
C ALA A 96 6.13 22.31 13.36
N LYS A 97 6.64 23.45 13.82
CA LYS A 97 7.31 24.45 12.97
C LYS A 97 8.42 23.80 12.15
N GLY A 98 8.34 23.92 10.83
CA GLY A 98 9.43 23.56 9.90
C GLY A 98 9.32 22.20 9.19
N ASN A 99 8.26 21.42 9.37
CA ASN A 99 8.08 20.18 8.61
C ASN A 99 7.40 20.43 7.28
N ALA A 100 8.09 20.10 6.19
CA ALA A 100 7.47 19.93 4.88
C ALA A 100 6.42 18.81 4.99
N GLY A 101 5.14 19.14 4.69
CA GLY A 101 4.05 18.17 4.77
C GLY A 101 4.33 16.95 3.89
N VAL A 102 4.24 15.77 4.47
CA VAL A 102 4.37 14.51 3.73
C VAL A 102 3.04 14.17 3.06
N ALA A 103 3.10 13.81 1.79
CA ALA A 103 1.91 13.31 1.09
C ALA A 103 1.61 11.88 1.54
N VAL A 104 0.45 11.70 2.16
CA VAL A 104 0.00 10.41 2.67
C VAL A 104 -1.30 9.95 2.02
N VAL A 105 -1.55 8.67 2.09
CA VAL A 105 -2.80 8.01 1.71
C VAL A 105 -3.29 7.16 2.89
N ILE A 106 -4.57 6.84 2.92
CA ILE A 106 -5.13 5.85 3.85
C ILE A 106 -5.73 4.74 2.99
N ILE A 107 -5.35 3.50 3.28
CA ILE A 107 -5.80 2.35 2.50
C ILE A 107 -6.36 1.30 3.44
N GLY A 108 -7.62 0.94 3.22
CA GLY A 108 -8.30 -0.17 3.89
C GLY A 108 -8.35 -1.40 2.99
N ILE A 109 -8.02 -2.55 3.55
CA ILE A 109 -7.98 -3.85 2.85
C ILE A 109 -8.91 -4.83 3.55
N ARG A 110 -9.62 -5.63 2.75
CA ARG A 110 -10.45 -6.75 3.18
C ARG A 110 -10.29 -7.96 2.28
N ASN A 111 -10.79 -9.11 2.72
CA ASN A 111 -11.06 -10.20 1.80
C ASN A 111 -12.16 -9.80 0.82
N ILE A 112 -12.10 -10.29 -0.42
CA ILE A 112 -13.09 -9.96 -1.46
C ILE A 112 -14.50 -10.33 -0.99
N ASP A 113 -15.41 -9.37 -1.07
CA ASP A 113 -16.84 -9.56 -0.82
C ASP A 113 -17.69 -8.69 -1.77
N SER A 114 -19.01 -8.74 -1.63
CA SER A 114 -19.95 -7.98 -2.46
C SER A 114 -20.25 -6.56 -1.96
N SER A 115 -19.62 -6.13 -0.87
CA SER A 115 -19.89 -4.81 -0.29
C SER A 115 -19.32 -3.68 -1.16
N ASP A 116 -19.94 -2.52 -1.06
CA ASP A 116 -19.47 -1.31 -1.74
C ASP A 116 -18.04 -0.94 -1.34
N LYS A 117 -17.34 -0.31 -2.28
CA LYS A 117 -16.00 0.28 -2.10
C LYS A 117 -16.08 1.78 -2.21
N PHE A 118 -15.25 2.47 -1.45
CA PHE A 118 -15.31 3.93 -1.40
C PHE A 118 -13.94 4.58 -1.61
N LEU A 119 -13.90 5.49 -2.59
CA LEU A 119 -12.79 6.43 -2.76
C LEU A 119 -13.15 7.78 -2.12
N TYR A 120 -12.21 8.30 -1.37
CA TYR A 120 -12.30 9.61 -0.74
C TYR A 120 -11.24 10.54 -1.32
N ASN A 121 -11.67 11.69 -1.82
CA ASN A 121 -10.79 12.76 -2.28
C ASN A 121 -11.22 14.06 -1.60
N GLN A 122 -10.41 14.58 -0.69
CA GLN A 122 -10.75 15.72 0.16
C GLN A 122 -12.13 15.51 0.83
N ASN A 123 -13.15 16.29 0.43
CA ASN A 123 -14.51 16.20 0.99
C ASN A 123 -15.47 15.35 0.14
N LEU A 124 -14.99 14.71 -0.94
CA LEU A 124 -15.79 13.90 -1.83
C LEU A 124 -15.68 12.43 -1.48
N LYS A 125 -16.82 11.78 -1.23
CA LYS A 125 -16.95 10.32 -1.11
C LYS A 125 -17.58 9.79 -2.39
N GLN A 126 -16.94 8.84 -3.04
CA GLN A 126 -17.43 8.19 -4.26
C GLN A 126 -17.54 6.69 -4.05
N SER A 127 -18.74 6.11 -4.30
CA SER A 127 -18.90 4.66 -4.41
C SER A 127 -18.34 4.20 -5.76
N VAL A 128 -17.53 3.13 -5.74
CA VAL A 128 -16.82 2.63 -6.92
C VAL A 128 -16.88 1.11 -6.98
N LYS A 129 -16.76 0.55 -8.17
CA LYS A 129 -16.78 -0.90 -8.37
C LYS A 129 -15.43 -1.55 -8.02
N ASN A 130 -14.35 -0.85 -8.28
CA ASN A 130 -13.00 -1.30 -7.96
C ASN A 130 -12.11 -0.13 -7.55
N ILE A 131 -11.14 -0.41 -6.69
CA ILE A 131 -10.06 0.53 -6.38
C ILE A 131 -8.76 -0.16 -6.77
N SER A 132 -8.09 0.40 -7.77
CA SER A 132 -6.79 -0.10 -8.22
C SER A 132 -5.68 0.26 -7.23
N PRO A 133 -4.50 -0.38 -7.31
CA PRO A 133 -3.32 0.01 -6.54
C PRO A 133 -2.88 1.47 -6.67
N TYR A 134 -3.28 2.14 -7.76
CA TYR A 134 -3.05 3.58 -7.99
C TYR A 134 -4.12 4.46 -7.34
N LEU A 135 -5.02 3.88 -6.55
CA LEU A 135 -6.16 4.52 -5.89
C LEU A 135 -7.10 5.23 -6.87
N THR A 136 -7.41 4.56 -7.96
CA THR A 136 -8.36 5.00 -8.99
C THR A 136 -9.46 3.98 -9.19
N ASN A 137 -10.62 4.42 -9.69
CA ASN A 137 -11.72 3.53 -10.07
C ASN A 137 -11.45 2.87 -11.43
N THR A 138 -10.45 1.99 -11.46
CA THR A 138 -10.03 1.25 -12.65
C THR A 138 -9.73 -0.20 -12.29
N SER A 139 -9.53 -1.07 -13.30
CA SER A 139 -9.06 -2.43 -13.08
C SER A 139 -7.65 -2.45 -12.45
N ASN A 140 -7.31 -3.57 -11.83
CA ASN A 140 -5.99 -3.77 -11.25
C ASN A 140 -4.96 -4.01 -12.38
N VAL A 141 -4.17 -3.01 -12.68
CA VAL A 141 -3.07 -3.07 -13.65
C VAL A 141 -1.77 -2.77 -12.92
N TYR A 142 -0.73 -3.52 -13.23
CA TYR A 142 0.62 -3.33 -12.70
C TYR A 142 1.54 -2.88 -13.82
N VAL A 143 2.13 -1.72 -13.69
CA VAL A 143 3.14 -1.22 -14.64
C VAL A 143 4.51 -1.60 -14.11
N SER A 144 5.20 -2.49 -14.81
CA SER A 144 6.59 -2.83 -14.50
C SER A 144 7.54 -1.95 -15.31
N PRO A 145 8.69 -1.54 -14.75
CA PRO A 145 9.71 -0.84 -15.50
C PRO A 145 10.17 -1.68 -16.70
N ARG A 146 10.30 -1.06 -17.87
CA ARG A 146 10.90 -1.72 -19.02
C ARG A 146 12.42 -1.78 -18.85
N THR A 147 13.00 -2.94 -19.11
CA THR A 147 14.45 -3.15 -19.09
C THR A 147 15.10 -2.83 -20.44
N ASN A 148 14.30 -2.74 -21.52
CA ASN A 148 14.79 -2.45 -22.86
C ASN A 148 14.15 -1.18 -23.43
N PRO A 149 14.91 -0.32 -24.15
CA PRO A 149 14.37 0.81 -24.86
C PRO A 149 13.38 0.36 -25.95
N LEU A 150 12.45 1.23 -26.30
CA LEU A 150 11.62 1.05 -27.49
C LEU A 150 12.54 1.17 -28.71
N SER A 151 12.62 0.12 -29.50
CA SER A 151 13.25 0.14 -30.81
C SER A 151 12.37 0.91 -31.82
#